data_30acab3e93864de9e7af2902eacf6b62
#
_entry.id   30acab3e93864de9e7af2902eacf6b62
#
_cell.length_a   1.000
_cell.length_b   1.000
_cell.length_c   1.000
_cell.angle_alpha   90.00
_cell.angle_beta   90.00
_cell.angle_gamma   90.00
#
_symmetry.space_group_name_H-M   'P 1'
#
loop_
_entity.id
_entity.type
_entity.pdbx_description
1 polymer ?
#
loop_
_entity_poly.entity_id
_entity_poly.type
_entity_poly.pdbx_seq_one_letter_code
_entity_poly.pdbx_strand_id
1 'polypeptide(L)'
;MKEIVSRKIMNQDLERYLQNFIESKDTFKFADLALHHYLAFNGQDKKAIELLAAGIELLILSFDIYDDLEDKDNRNAVWMKIDSSIALNAVTALYTLSIQVMCQASHEPEFSQKILNFALQSIQGQHDDIVNAPQTEETCLEMIKNKSGALTALPCVMGVMLATGKYHPIVASYSYELGIMSQIDNDYKGLFYLNNDFVQKKNTLAYLYLKKQFNDTSVELLSLYQKPEEFVSINTKTLKEKLTEAGVIQYLLVMKHLSLQKIKKEMSQLKLEDDKTEKLLSVMIK
;
A
#
# COMPACT_ATOMS: atom_id res chain seq x y z
N MET A 1 -17.07 -6.79 7.63
CA MET A 1 -17.26 -5.61 6.77
C MET A 1 -18.71 -5.50 6.28
N LYS A 2 -19.28 -6.46 5.55
CA LYS A 2 -20.65 -6.38 5.00
C LYS A 2 -21.72 -6.08 6.05
N GLU A 3 -21.70 -6.77 7.18
CA GLU A 3 -22.63 -6.54 8.29
C GLU A 3 -22.52 -5.12 8.88
N ILE A 4 -21.30 -4.56 8.91
CA ILE A 4 -21.06 -3.19 9.35
C ILE A 4 -21.73 -2.21 8.39
N VAL A 5 -21.57 -2.41 7.09
CA VAL A 5 -22.19 -1.57 6.06
C VAL A 5 -23.71 -1.62 6.19
N SER A 6 -24.33 -2.82 6.24
CA SER A 6 -25.79 -2.95 6.37
C SER A 6 -26.37 -2.33 7.65
N ARG A 7 -25.60 -2.27 8.73
CA ARG A 7 -26.03 -1.62 9.98
C ARG A 7 -25.91 -0.09 9.98
N LYS A 8 -24.96 0.45 9.20
CA LYS A 8 -24.60 1.87 9.27
C LYS A 8 -25.10 2.70 8.09
N ILE A 9 -25.30 2.08 6.95
CA ILE A 9 -25.75 2.78 5.73
C ILE A 9 -27.25 2.61 5.56
N MET A 10 -27.99 3.70 5.66
CA MET A 10 -29.45 3.69 5.59
C MET A 10 -29.97 3.78 4.14
N ASN A 11 -29.17 4.33 3.23
CA ASN A 11 -29.54 4.42 1.81
C ASN A 11 -29.25 3.08 1.14
N GLN A 12 -30.29 2.37 0.68
CA GLN A 12 -30.19 1.04 0.11
C GLN A 12 -29.37 0.98 -1.18
N ASP A 13 -29.40 2.03 -2.01
CA ASP A 13 -28.64 2.07 -3.24
C ASP A 13 -27.14 2.22 -2.95
N LEU A 14 -26.78 3.14 -2.04
CA LEU A 14 -25.40 3.27 -1.55
C LEU A 14 -24.92 1.99 -0.88
N GLU A 15 -25.73 1.36 -0.03
CA GLU A 15 -25.41 0.08 0.60
C GLU A 15 -25.05 -0.99 -0.44
N ARG A 16 -25.84 -1.10 -1.51
CA ARG A 16 -25.60 -2.06 -2.60
C ARG A 16 -24.25 -1.83 -3.27
N TYR A 17 -23.87 -0.57 -3.56
CA TYR A 17 -22.55 -0.27 -4.12
C TYR A 17 -21.42 -0.69 -3.18
N LEU A 18 -21.51 -0.31 -1.90
CA LEU A 18 -20.49 -0.67 -0.91
C LEU A 18 -20.35 -2.19 -0.72
N GLN A 19 -21.48 -2.93 -0.72
CA GLN A 19 -21.47 -4.40 -0.67
C GLN A 19 -20.74 -4.99 -1.88
N ASN A 20 -21.03 -4.51 -3.09
CA ASN A 20 -20.36 -4.95 -4.31
C ASN A 20 -18.86 -4.65 -4.31
N PHE A 21 -18.45 -3.48 -3.79
CA PHE A 21 -17.04 -3.13 -3.65
C PHE A 21 -16.31 -4.08 -2.69
N ILE A 22 -16.93 -4.38 -1.54
CA ILE A 22 -16.38 -5.33 -0.57
C ILE A 22 -16.30 -6.75 -1.16
N GLU A 23 -17.29 -7.17 -1.98
CA GLU A 23 -17.30 -8.48 -2.64
C GLU A 23 -16.17 -8.67 -3.65
N SER A 24 -15.70 -7.61 -4.27
CA SER A 24 -14.61 -7.66 -5.23
C SER A 24 -13.21 -7.78 -4.58
N LYS A 25 -13.13 -7.72 -3.25
CA LYS A 25 -11.86 -7.80 -2.51
C LYS A 25 -11.49 -9.26 -2.23
N ASP A 26 -10.40 -9.72 -2.83
CA ASP A 26 -9.96 -11.12 -2.78
C ASP A 26 -9.06 -11.45 -1.59
N THR A 27 -8.43 -10.46 -0.96
CA THR A 27 -7.45 -10.68 0.10
C THR A 27 -7.62 -9.70 1.26
N PHE A 28 -7.21 -10.12 2.47
CA PHE A 28 -7.30 -9.35 3.71
C PHE A 28 -5.93 -9.23 4.39
N LYS A 29 -4.91 -8.91 3.61
CA LYS A 29 -3.51 -8.86 4.09
C LYS A 29 -3.28 -7.85 5.20
N PHE A 30 -3.95 -6.72 5.17
CA PHE A 30 -3.80 -5.67 6.17
C PHE A 30 -4.51 -6.04 7.49
N ALA A 31 -5.64 -6.74 7.41
CA ALA A 31 -6.26 -7.36 8.59
C ALA A 31 -5.33 -8.40 9.23
N ASP A 32 -4.68 -9.24 8.43
CA ASP A 32 -3.70 -10.21 8.91
C ASP A 32 -2.50 -9.54 9.59
N LEU A 33 -1.97 -8.46 9.01
CA LEU A 33 -0.91 -7.67 9.64
C LEU A 33 -1.35 -7.15 11.01
N ALA A 34 -2.53 -6.53 11.12
CA ALA A 34 -3.05 -6.02 12.38
C ALA A 34 -3.23 -7.14 13.43
N LEU A 35 -3.86 -8.25 13.01
CA LEU A 35 -4.14 -9.40 13.88
C LEU A 35 -2.85 -10.03 14.42
N HIS A 36 -1.87 -10.28 13.55
CA HIS A 36 -0.63 -10.93 13.96
C HIS A 36 0.22 -10.04 14.87
N HIS A 37 0.27 -8.73 14.63
CA HIS A 37 0.91 -7.78 15.52
C HIS A 37 0.20 -7.71 16.88
N TYR A 38 -1.13 -7.65 16.87
CA TYR A 38 -1.93 -7.68 18.10
C TYR A 38 -1.64 -8.91 18.97
N LEU A 39 -1.66 -10.10 18.35
CA LEU A 39 -1.39 -11.36 19.04
C LEU A 39 0.06 -11.48 19.51
N ALA A 40 1.05 -11.04 18.72
CA ALA A 40 2.45 -11.05 19.10
C ALA A 40 2.71 -10.23 20.38
N PHE A 41 1.95 -9.14 20.58
CA PHE A 41 2.00 -8.30 21.76
C PHE A 41 0.95 -8.65 22.83
N ASN A 42 0.46 -9.91 22.82
CA ASN A 42 -0.43 -10.48 23.83
C ASN A 42 -1.82 -9.81 23.96
N GLY A 43 -2.34 -9.26 22.87
CA GLY A 43 -3.72 -8.73 22.84
C GLY A 43 -4.76 -9.83 23.10
N GLN A 44 -5.82 -9.53 23.87
CA GLN A 44 -6.82 -10.51 24.33
C GLN A 44 -8.25 -10.17 23.91
N ASP A 45 -8.56 -8.91 23.60
CA ASP A 45 -9.92 -8.51 23.22
C ASP A 45 -10.19 -8.84 21.74
N LYS A 46 -10.80 -10.00 21.51
CA LYS A 46 -11.16 -10.48 20.18
C LYS A 46 -12.09 -9.53 19.43
N LYS A 47 -13.05 -8.91 20.14
CA LYS A 47 -14.02 -8.01 19.51
C LYS A 47 -13.36 -6.71 19.04
N ALA A 48 -12.46 -6.15 19.85
CA ALA A 48 -11.73 -4.94 19.50
C ALA A 48 -10.83 -5.15 18.26
N ILE A 49 -10.08 -6.26 18.20
CA ILE A 49 -9.23 -6.54 17.03
C ILE A 49 -10.04 -6.86 15.78
N GLU A 50 -11.19 -7.53 15.88
CA GLU A 50 -12.09 -7.76 14.74
C GLU A 50 -12.64 -6.44 14.17
N LEU A 51 -13.00 -5.48 15.02
CA LEU A 51 -13.42 -4.14 14.60
C LEU A 51 -12.27 -3.39 13.93
N LEU A 52 -11.10 -3.38 14.53
CA LEU A 52 -9.91 -2.74 13.97
C LEU A 52 -9.58 -3.34 12.59
N ALA A 53 -9.49 -4.64 12.47
CA ALA A 53 -9.16 -5.34 11.24
C ALA A 53 -10.19 -5.07 10.12
N ALA A 54 -11.49 -5.10 10.46
CA ALA A 54 -12.54 -4.78 9.51
C ALA A 54 -12.48 -3.31 9.04
N GLY A 55 -12.23 -2.37 9.94
CA GLY A 55 -12.07 -0.96 9.61
C GLY A 55 -10.84 -0.69 8.75
N ILE A 56 -9.71 -1.36 9.04
CA ILE A 56 -8.49 -1.29 8.23
C ILE A 56 -8.77 -1.74 6.79
N GLU A 57 -9.41 -2.90 6.58
CA GLU A 57 -9.68 -3.39 5.24
C GLU A 57 -10.67 -2.52 4.46
N LEU A 58 -11.62 -1.88 5.15
CA LEU A 58 -12.50 -0.87 4.54
C LEU A 58 -11.71 0.38 4.14
N LEU A 59 -10.74 0.82 4.96
CA LEU A 59 -9.86 1.94 4.65
C LEU A 59 -8.98 1.65 3.44
N ILE A 60 -8.32 0.50 3.42
CA ILE A 60 -7.46 0.09 2.29
C ILE A 60 -8.30 0.02 1.01
N LEU A 61 -9.48 -0.61 1.05
CA LEU A 61 -10.37 -0.65 -0.10
C LEU A 61 -10.76 0.76 -0.58
N SER A 62 -10.98 1.70 0.34
CA SER A 62 -11.28 3.08 -0.05
C SER A 62 -10.10 3.76 -0.74
N PHE A 63 -8.87 3.51 -0.30
CA PHE A 63 -7.67 4.06 -0.95
C PHE A 63 -7.41 3.40 -2.31
N ASP A 64 -7.62 2.09 -2.45
CA ASP A 64 -7.52 1.40 -3.74
C ASP A 64 -8.52 2.01 -4.77
N ILE A 65 -9.76 2.30 -4.32
CA ILE A 65 -10.78 2.93 -5.18
C ILE A 65 -10.40 4.37 -5.53
N TYR A 66 -9.90 5.18 -4.57
CA TYR A 66 -9.45 6.53 -4.86
C TYR A 66 -8.30 6.52 -5.85
N ASP A 67 -7.30 5.65 -5.67
CA ASP A 67 -6.14 5.51 -6.56
C ASP A 67 -6.60 5.19 -8.00
N ASP A 68 -7.46 4.20 -8.18
CA ASP A 68 -8.02 3.83 -9.49
C ASP A 68 -8.80 5.00 -10.15
N LEU A 69 -9.58 5.76 -9.37
CA LEU A 69 -10.34 6.92 -9.88
C LEU A 69 -9.43 8.10 -10.28
N GLU A 70 -8.38 8.34 -9.50
CA GLU A 70 -7.40 9.41 -9.72
C GLU A 70 -6.50 9.11 -10.92
N ASP A 71 -5.97 7.90 -10.99
CA ASP A 71 -5.08 7.45 -12.08
C ASP A 71 -5.83 6.99 -13.34
N LYS A 72 -7.15 6.79 -13.25
CA LYS A 72 -8.02 6.33 -14.36
C LYS A 72 -7.55 4.99 -14.96
N ASP A 73 -7.02 4.14 -14.12
CA ASP A 73 -6.57 2.80 -14.47
C ASP A 73 -7.54 1.71 -13.98
N ASN A 74 -7.12 0.45 -13.94
CA ASN A 74 -7.93 -0.70 -13.49
C ASN A 74 -9.38 -0.71 -14.02
N ARG A 75 -9.58 -0.42 -15.30
CA ARG A 75 -10.90 -0.21 -15.96
C ARG A 75 -11.88 -1.37 -15.77
N ASN A 76 -11.42 -2.53 -15.32
CA ASN A 76 -12.25 -3.70 -15.06
C ASN A 76 -12.84 -3.72 -13.65
N ALA A 77 -12.37 -2.89 -12.73
CA ALA A 77 -12.89 -2.78 -11.37
C ALA A 77 -14.37 -2.37 -11.37
N VAL A 78 -15.11 -2.85 -10.37
CA VAL A 78 -16.57 -2.63 -10.29
C VAL A 78 -16.92 -1.16 -10.12
N TRP A 79 -16.10 -0.38 -9.44
CA TRP A 79 -16.25 1.08 -9.25
C TRP A 79 -15.92 1.89 -10.50
N MET A 80 -15.10 1.34 -11.42
CA MET A 80 -14.78 1.99 -12.69
C MET A 80 -15.88 1.79 -13.75
N LYS A 81 -16.87 0.92 -13.49
CA LYS A 81 -18.01 0.61 -14.40
C LYS A 81 -19.27 1.41 -14.08
N ILE A 82 -19.25 2.24 -13.05
CA ILE A 82 -20.38 3.12 -12.68
C ILE A 82 -20.01 4.58 -12.91
N ASP A 83 -21.01 5.46 -12.79
CA ASP A 83 -20.76 6.90 -12.90
C ASP A 83 -19.73 7.35 -11.85
N SER A 84 -18.76 8.16 -12.29
CA SER A 84 -17.64 8.59 -11.43
C SER A 84 -18.08 9.41 -10.22
N SER A 85 -19.19 10.15 -10.33
CA SER A 85 -19.75 10.91 -9.20
C SER A 85 -20.36 9.98 -8.15
N ILE A 86 -20.98 8.87 -8.58
CA ILE A 86 -21.51 7.84 -7.70
C ILE A 86 -20.33 7.09 -7.04
N ALA A 87 -19.31 6.69 -7.80
CA ALA A 87 -18.12 6.04 -7.27
C ALA A 87 -17.42 6.90 -6.23
N LEU A 88 -17.23 8.20 -6.51
CA LEU A 88 -16.60 9.15 -5.58
C LEU A 88 -17.43 9.32 -4.30
N ASN A 89 -18.76 9.42 -4.40
CA ASN A 89 -19.62 9.49 -3.22
C ASN A 89 -19.56 8.20 -2.40
N ALA A 90 -19.62 7.04 -3.06
CA ALA A 90 -19.57 5.74 -2.40
C ALA A 90 -18.21 5.51 -1.69
N VAL A 91 -17.08 5.83 -2.34
CA VAL A 91 -15.77 5.69 -1.69
C VAL A 91 -15.60 6.67 -0.53
N THR A 92 -16.14 7.88 -0.59
CA THR A 92 -16.14 8.84 0.52
C THR A 92 -16.93 8.29 1.73
N ALA A 93 -18.08 7.64 1.48
CA ALA A 93 -18.83 6.96 2.53
C ALA A 93 -18.04 5.79 3.13
N LEU A 94 -17.36 5.00 2.28
CA LEU A 94 -16.52 3.87 2.72
C LEU A 94 -15.35 4.34 3.59
N TYR A 95 -14.62 5.38 3.17
CA TYR A 95 -13.54 6.01 3.93
C TYR A 95 -14.04 6.49 5.30
N THR A 96 -15.14 7.24 5.31
CA THR A 96 -15.74 7.77 6.55
C THR A 96 -16.13 6.64 7.51
N LEU A 97 -16.78 5.59 6.97
CA LEU A 97 -17.18 4.42 7.73
C LEU A 97 -15.96 3.66 8.30
N SER A 98 -14.89 3.52 7.53
CA SER A 98 -13.68 2.84 7.96
C SER A 98 -13.05 3.50 9.19
N ILE A 99 -12.89 4.82 9.16
CA ILE A 99 -12.39 5.61 10.30
C ILE A 99 -13.32 5.45 11.53
N GLN A 100 -14.64 5.57 11.32
CA GLN A 100 -15.60 5.41 12.41
C GLN A 100 -15.49 4.04 13.07
N VAL A 101 -15.32 2.97 12.27
CA VAL A 101 -15.22 1.59 12.77
C VAL A 101 -13.92 1.37 13.53
N MET A 102 -12.79 1.81 13.00
CA MET A 102 -11.50 1.69 13.68
C MET A 102 -11.47 2.43 15.02
N CYS A 103 -12.03 3.65 15.08
CA CYS A 103 -12.12 4.42 16.33
C CYS A 103 -12.99 3.76 17.40
N GLN A 104 -13.86 2.81 17.05
CA GLN A 104 -14.64 2.04 18.02
C GLN A 104 -13.84 0.91 18.70
N ALA A 105 -12.68 0.55 18.16
CA ALA A 105 -11.83 -0.50 18.73
C ALA A 105 -11.14 -0.07 20.04
N SER A 106 -10.94 1.23 20.25
CA SER A 106 -10.36 1.78 21.48
C SER A 106 -10.97 3.15 21.80
N HIS A 107 -11.14 3.45 23.08
CA HIS A 107 -11.62 4.74 23.58
C HIS A 107 -10.47 5.73 23.87
N GLU A 108 -9.22 5.31 23.70
CA GLU A 108 -8.06 6.17 23.93
C GLU A 108 -7.94 7.25 22.83
N PRO A 109 -7.92 8.54 23.18
CA PRO A 109 -7.85 9.61 22.18
C PRO A 109 -6.62 9.52 21.25
N GLU A 110 -5.46 9.09 21.79
CA GLU A 110 -4.25 8.93 21.02
C GLU A 110 -4.40 7.85 19.92
N PHE A 111 -5.19 6.80 20.18
CA PHE A 111 -5.48 5.76 19.20
C PHE A 111 -6.15 6.32 17.95
N SER A 112 -7.24 7.07 18.12
CA SER A 112 -7.97 7.71 17.02
C SER A 112 -7.09 8.74 16.28
N GLN A 113 -6.30 9.52 17.02
CA GLN A 113 -5.38 10.48 16.42
C GLN A 113 -4.32 9.82 15.55
N LYS A 114 -3.79 8.67 15.95
CA LYS A 114 -2.82 7.91 15.14
C LYS A 114 -3.43 7.38 13.85
N ILE A 115 -4.66 6.85 13.89
CA ILE A 115 -5.38 6.42 12.69
C ILE A 115 -5.48 7.57 11.68
N LEU A 116 -5.94 8.74 12.14
CA LEU A 116 -6.09 9.93 11.29
C LEU A 116 -4.75 10.42 10.74
N ASN A 117 -3.69 10.36 11.54
CA ASN A 117 -2.35 10.78 11.09
C ASN A 117 -1.81 9.86 9.98
N PHE A 118 -1.95 8.54 10.10
CA PHE A 118 -1.55 7.60 9.04
C PHE A 118 -2.38 7.80 7.76
N ALA A 119 -3.69 7.97 7.89
CA ALA A 119 -4.55 8.23 6.74
C ALA A 119 -4.16 9.54 6.03
N LEU A 120 -3.96 10.62 6.78
CA LEU A 120 -3.55 11.91 6.23
C LEU A 120 -2.16 11.84 5.59
N GLN A 121 -1.22 11.13 6.21
CA GLN A 121 0.12 10.92 5.65
C GLN A 121 0.06 10.20 4.30
N SER A 122 -0.78 9.16 4.20
CA SER A 122 -0.96 8.44 2.93
C SER A 122 -1.58 9.32 1.85
N ILE A 123 -2.57 10.15 2.19
CA ILE A 123 -3.19 11.10 1.25
C ILE A 123 -2.16 12.11 0.74
N GLN A 124 -1.26 12.61 1.60
CA GLN A 124 -0.18 13.52 1.18
C GLN A 124 0.80 12.82 0.24
N GLY A 125 1.20 11.58 0.55
CA GLY A 125 2.06 10.80 -0.33
C GLY A 125 1.40 10.49 -1.69
N GLN A 126 0.10 10.22 -1.69
CA GLN A 126 -0.68 10.06 -2.93
C GLN A 126 -0.71 11.36 -3.75
N HIS A 127 -0.87 12.51 -3.10
CA HIS A 127 -0.82 13.80 -3.80
C HIS A 127 0.53 14.02 -4.49
N ASP A 128 1.65 13.72 -3.80
CA ASP A 128 3.00 13.83 -4.38
C ASP A 128 3.17 12.89 -5.59
N ASP A 129 2.56 11.71 -5.55
CA ASP A 129 2.56 10.76 -6.67
C ASP A 129 1.73 11.27 -7.87
N ILE A 130 0.52 11.78 -7.63
CA ILE A 130 -0.38 12.33 -8.66
C ILE A 130 0.28 13.50 -9.41
N VAL A 131 0.92 14.43 -8.67
CA VAL A 131 1.58 15.60 -9.29
C VAL A 131 3.00 15.28 -9.78
N ASN A 132 3.43 14.03 -9.68
CA ASN A 132 4.76 13.56 -10.08
C ASN A 132 5.89 14.38 -9.44
N ALA A 133 5.75 14.69 -8.14
CA ALA A 133 6.65 15.55 -7.37
C ALA A 133 8.09 15.02 -7.25
N PRO A 134 8.36 13.70 -7.09
CA PRO A 134 9.71 13.18 -6.94
C PRO A 134 10.61 13.51 -8.12
N GLN A 135 11.82 14.01 -7.85
CA GLN A 135 12.84 14.29 -8.86
C GLN A 135 14.15 13.51 -8.60
N THR A 136 14.30 12.96 -7.40
CA THR A 136 15.46 12.16 -6.97
C THR A 136 14.99 10.87 -6.33
N GLU A 137 15.90 9.90 -6.18
CA GLU A 137 15.59 8.64 -5.48
C GLU A 137 15.17 8.87 -4.03
N GLU A 138 15.79 9.82 -3.32
CA GLU A 138 15.46 10.15 -1.95
C GLU A 138 14.03 10.69 -1.84
N THR A 139 13.64 11.64 -2.71
CA THR A 139 12.27 12.19 -2.70
C THR A 139 11.24 11.16 -3.15
N CYS A 140 11.61 10.23 -4.05
CA CYS A 140 10.76 9.11 -4.44
C CYS A 140 10.55 8.14 -3.27
N LEU A 141 11.60 7.77 -2.55
CA LEU A 141 11.49 6.92 -1.36
C LEU A 141 10.66 7.59 -0.25
N GLU A 142 10.77 8.90 -0.08
CA GLU A 142 9.96 9.65 0.88
C GLU A 142 8.47 9.64 0.48
N MET A 143 8.16 9.87 -0.79
CA MET A 143 6.80 9.74 -1.32
C MET A 143 6.25 8.32 -1.11
N ILE A 144 7.02 7.27 -1.46
CA ILE A 144 6.62 5.86 -1.24
C ILE A 144 6.38 5.59 0.25
N LYS A 145 7.25 6.09 1.13
CA LYS A 145 7.10 5.96 2.58
C LYS A 145 5.79 6.62 3.05
N ASN A 146 5.47 7.81 2.54
CA ASN A 146 4.26 8.51 2.90
C ASN A 146 3.00 7.83 2.33
N LYS A 147 3.00 7.43 1.05
CA LYS A 147 1.87 6.75 0.39
C LYS A 147 1.69 5.32 0.93
N SER A 148 2.50 4.40 0.47
CA SER A 148 2.37 2.95 0.73
C SER A 148 2.90 2.55 2.11
N GLY A 149 3.95 3.22 2.59
CA GLY A 149 4.54 2.98 3.91
C GLY A 149 3.57 3.29 5.03
N ALA A 150 2.88 4.43 4.98
CA ALA A 150 1.89 4.80 6.01
C ALA A 150 0.72 3.81 6.07
N LEU A 151 0.22 3.35 4.91
CA LEU A 151 -0.86 2.35 4.85
C LEU A 151 -0.44 0.99 5.42
N THR A 152 0.83 0.61 5.24
CA THR A 152 1.35 -0.64 5.81
C THR A 152 1.68 -0.49 7.30
N ALA A 153 2.16 0.68 7.73
CA ALA A 153 2.45 0.95 9.13
C ALA A 153 1.17 1.04 9.99
N LEU A 154 0.07 1.54 9.44
CA LEU A 154 -1.20 1.66 10.17
C LEU A 154 -1.64 0.33 10.81
N PRO A 155 -1.86 -0.79 10.09
CA PRO A 155 -2.30 -2.04 10.70
C PRO A 155 -1.33 -2.58 11.74
N CYS A 156 -0.03 -2.53 11.48
CA CYS A 156 0.98 -3.04 12.40
C CYS A 156 1.01 -2.25 13.71
N VAL A 157 1.10 -0.92 13.61
CA VAL A 157 1.16 -0.01 14.75
C VAL A 157 -0.15 -0.04 15.54
N MET A 158 -1.30 0.03 14.86
CA MET A 158 -2.60 0.05 15.53
C MET A 158 -2.92 -1.29 16.21
N GLY A 159 -2.49 -2.43 15.62
CA GLY A 159 -2.56 -3.73 16.27
C GLY A 159 -1.78 -3.76 17.58
N VAL A 160 -0.54 -3.26 17.58
CA VAL A 160 0.30 -3.18 18.81
C VAL A 160 -0.27 -2.18 19.80
N MET A 161 -0.71 -1.00 19.36
CA MET A 161 -1.33 -0.02 20.26
C MET A 161 -2.60 -0.55 20.91
N LEU A 162 -3.42 -1.31 20.17
CA LEU A 162 -4.62 -1.95 20.73
C LEU A 162 -4.27 -3.00 21.79
N ALA A 163 -3.18 -3.74 21.59
CA ALA A 163 -2.71 -4.76 22.56
C ALA A 163 -2.08 -4.16 23.83
N THR A 164 -1.34 -3.06 23.68
CA THR A 164 -0.44 -2.54 24.75
C THR A 164 -0.86 -1.19 25.32
N GLY A 165 -1.77 -0.48 24.66
CA GLY A 165 -2.11 0.90 24.99
C GLY A 165 -1.03 1.93 24.63
N LYS A 166 0.06 1.53 23.92
CA LYS A 166 1.23 2.40 23.67
C LYS A 166 1.70 2.36 22.22
N TYR A 167 2.12 3.51 21.72
CA TYR A 167 2.84 3.60 20.45
C TYR A 167 4.23 2.96 20.55
N HIS A 168 4.60 2.17 19.53
CA HIS A 168 5.87 1.46 19.49
C HIS A 168 6.72 1.91 18.29
N PRO A 169 7.76 2.75 18.49
CA PRO A 169 8.54 3.34 17.38
C PRO A 169 9.21 2.32 16.47
N ILE A 170 9.73 1.21 17.04
CA ILE A 170 10.40 0.15 16.27
C ILE A 170 9.38 -0.54 15.33
N VAL A 171 8.16 -0.79 15.83
CA VAL A 171 7.09 -1.36 14.98
C VAL A 171 6.75 -0.43 13.83
N ALA A 172 6.61 0.87 14.09
CA ALA A 172 6.38 1.84 13.04
C ALA A 172 7.52 1.85 12.01
N SER A 173 8.78 1.85 12.47
CA SER A 173 9.95 1.94 11.59
C SER A 173 10.01 0.77 10.61
N TYR A 174 9.96 -0.48 11.07
CA TYR A 174 10.02 -1.61 10.15
C TYR A 174 8.77 -1.76 9.28
N SER A 175 7.61 -1.29 9.74
CA SER A 175 6.39 -1.36 8.97
C SER A 175 6.38 -0.37 7.80
N TYR A 176 7.01 0.80 7.93
CA TYR A 176 7.27 1.69 6.81
C TYR A 176 8.17 1.02 5.76
N GLU A 177 9.23 0.33 6.19
CA GLU A 177 10.12 -0.42 5.28
C GLU A 177 9.38 -1.55 4.55
N LEU A 178 8.43 -2.19 5.22
CA LEU A 178 7.57 -3.19 4.59
C LEU A 178 6.73 -2.59 3.45
N GLY A 179 6.18 -1.40 3.66
CA GLY A 179 5.43 -0.67 2.62
C GLY A 179 6.32 -0.24 1.46
N ILE A 180 7.54 0.24 1.74
CA ILE A 180 8.54 0.56 0.70
C ILE A 180 8.88 -0.69 -0.12
N MET A 181 9.13 -1.82 0.54
CA MET A 181 9.44 -3.09 -0.11
C MET A 181 8.29 -3.56 -1.03
N SER A 182 7.05 -3.41 -0.57
CA SER A 182 5.86 -3.77 -1.35
C SER A 182 5.71 -2.88 -2.59
N GLN A 183 5.99 -1.58 -2.48
CA GLN A 183 5.95 -0.67 -3.63
C GLN A 183 7.05 -0.99 -4.64
N ILE A 184 8.27 -1.34 -4.20
CA ILE A 184 9.35 -1.78 -5.09
C ILE A 184 8.93 -3.03 -5.88
N ASP A 185 8.19 -3.97 -5.26
CA ASP A 185 7.65 -5.14 -5.97
C ASP A 185 6.58 -4.75 -7.01
N ASN A 186 5.77 -3.74 -6.74
CA ASN A 186 4.79 -3.21 -7.69
C ASN A 186 5.50 -2.48 -8.85
N ASP A 187 6.48 -1.63 -8.56
CA ASP A 187 7.31 -0.96 -9.56
C ASP A 187 8.02 -1.98 -10.48
N TYR A 188 8.59 -3.05 -9.88
CA TYR A 188 9.20 -4.13 -10.65
C TYR A 188 8.21 -4.81 -11.61
N LYS A 189 7.01 -5.13 -11.12
CA LYS A 189 5.95 -5.72 -11.97
C LYS A 189 5.53 -4.75 -13.07
N GLY A 190 5.38 -3.48 -12.73
CA GLY A 190 5.01 -2.41 -13.65
C GLY A 190 5.96 -2.25 -14.84
N LEU A 191 7.26 -2.64 -14.69
CA LEU A 191 8.22 -2.59 -15.79
C LEU A 191 7.84 -3.45 -17.01
N PHE A 192 7.02 -4.47 -16.84
CA PHE A 192 6.64 -5.43 -17.88
C PHE A 192 5.29 -5.14 -18.53
N TYR A 193 4.57 -4.12 -18.07
CA TYR A 193 3.28 -3.76 -18.59
C TYR A 193 3.25 -2.29 -18.99
N LEU A 194 2.55 -1.99 -20.08
CA LEU A 194 2.16 -0.61 -20.41
C LEU A 194 1.06 -0.21 -19.43
N ASN A 195 1.47 0.16 -18.23
CA ASN A 195 0.58 0.79 -17.27
C ASN A 195 0.60 2.31 -17.45
N ASN A 196 -0.32 2.98 -16.76
CA ASN A 196 -0.41 4.43 -16.80
C ASN A 196 0.88 5.13 -16.32
N ASP A 197 1.66 4.53 -15.42
CA ASP A 197 2.88 5.12 -14.88
C ASP A 197 3.92 5.40 -15.96
N PHE A 198 4.10 4.47 -16.93
CA PHE A 198 4.98 4.68 -18.07
C PHE A 198 4.41 5.69 -19.06
N VAL A 199 3.12 5.60 -19.36
CA VAL A 199 2.44 6.54 -20.24
C VAL A 199 2.47 7.96 -19.68
N GLN A 200 2.28 8.09 -18.37
CA GLN A 200 2.32 9.38 -17.67
C GLN A 200 3.73 9.81 -17.30
N LYS A 201 4.75 8.98 -17.54
CA LYS A 201 6.16 9.23 -17.17
C LYS A 201 6.33 9.55 -15.69
N LYS A 202 5.63 8.79 -14.85
CA LYS A 202 5.79 8.92 -13.40
C LYS A 202 7.24 8.62 -12.98
N ASN A 203 7.77 9.42 -12.08
CA ASN A 203 9.13 9.30 -11.57
C ASN A 203 9.23 8.19 -10.50
N THR A 204 8.97 6.93 -10.91
CA THR A 204 9.22 5.75 -10.07
C THR A 204 10.71 5.54 -9.83
N LEU A 205 11.09 4.72 -8.83
CA LEU A 205 12.50 4.39 -8.58
C LEU A 205 13.18 3.81 -9.83
N ALA A 206 12.50 2.93 -10.56
CA ALA A 206 13.00 2.34 -11.79
C ALA A 206 13.23 3.38 -12.88
N TYR A 207 12.29 4.29 -13.08
CA TYR A 207 12.41 5.35 -14.08
C TYR A 207 13.52 6.35 -13.73
N LEU A 208 13.62 6.76 -12.46
CA LEU A 208 14.69 7.64 -11.98
C LEU A 208 16.08 7.00 -12.14
N TYR A 209 16.19 5.69 -11.89
CA TYR A 209 17.42 4.95 -12.13
C TYR A 209 17.80 4.95 -13.63
N LEU A 210 16.87 4.63 -14.53
CA LEU A 210 17.10 4.66 -15.97
C LEU A 210 17.50 6.06 -16.46
N LYS A 211 16.93 7.12 -15.90
CA LYS A 211 17.29 8.52 -16.25
C LYS A 211 18.76 8.86 -16.02
N LYS A 212 19.48 8.11 -15.19
CA LYS A 212 20.93 8.28 -15.00
C LYS A 212 21.76 7.83 -16.21
N GLN A 213 21.18 7.05 -17.12
CA GLN A 213 21.78 6.63 -18.39
C GLN A 213 23.18 6.04 -18.24
N PHE A 214 23.34 5.09 -17.32
CA PHE A 214 24.62 4.47 -17.02
C PHE A 214 25.23 3.68 -18.19
N ASN A 215 24.41 3.28 -19.16
CA ASN A 215 24.84 2.57 -20.37
C ASN A 215 23.86 2.81 -21.53
N ASP A 216 24.26 2.41 -22.75
CA ASP A 216 23.48 2.59 -23.97
C ASP A 216 22.10 1.91 -23.88
N THR A 217 22.00 0.75 -23.23
CA THR A 217 20.74 0.03 -23.01
C THR A 217 19.76 0.82 -22.17
N SER A 218 20.24 1.60 -21.18
CA SER A 218 19.39 2.51 -20.40
C SER A 218 18.79 3.60 -21.28
N VAL A 219 19.57 4.16 -22.22
CA VAL A 219 19.08 5.18 -23.19
C VAL A 219 18.04 4.58 -24.12
N GLU A 220 18.30 3.37 -24.63
CA GLU A 220 17.37 2.64 -25.50
C GLU A 220 16.03 2.36 -24.78
N LEU A 221 16.07 1.88 -23.56
CA LEU A 221 14.88 1.64 -22.74
C LEU A 221 14.07 2.92 -22.48
N LEU A 222 14.72 4.04 -22.15
CA LEU A 222 14.04 5.32 -22.00
C LEU A 222 13.33 5.74 -23.29
N SER A 223 13.97 5.54 -24.43
CA SER A 223 13.34 5.80 -25.74
C SER A 223 12.15 4.87 -25.99
N LEU A 224 12.28 3.58 -25.65
CA LEU A 224 11.22 2.58 -25.79
C LEU A 224 9.98 2.95 -24.95
N TYR A 225 10.17 3.38 -23.70
CA TYR A 225 9.07 3.82 -22.83
C TYR A 225 8.39 5.12 -23.32
N GLN A 226 9.03 5.87 -24.19
CA GLN A 226 8.40 7.04 -24.84
C GLN A 226 7.57 6.67 -26.07
N LYS A 227 7.65 5.43 -26.53
CA LYS A 227 7.03 4.93 -27.75
C LYS A 227 6.14 3.71 -27.45
N PRO A 228 4.91 3.91 -26.97
CA PRO A 228 4.02 2.82 -26.56
C PRO A 228 3.84 1.73 -27.62
N GLU A 229 3.82 2.10 -28.92
CA GLU A 229 3.66 1.16 -30.03
C GLU A 229 4.84 0.19 -30.16
N GLU A 230 6.07 0.70 -29.98
CA GLU A 230 7.29 -0.13 -29.98
C GLU A 230 7.36 -1.02 -28.74
N PHE A 231 6.94 -0.50 -27.57
CA PHE A 231 6.90 -1.26 -26.32
C PHE A 231 5.99 -2.49 -26.41
N VAL A 232 4.78 -2.34 -26.99
CA VAL A 232 3.84 -3.47 -27.14
C VAL A 232 4.40 -4.57 -28.04
N SER A 233 5.27 -4.24 -28.99
CA SER A 233 5.85 -5.19 -29.93
C SER A 233 7.01 -6.00 -29.35
N ILE A 234 7.63 -5.56 -28.25
CA ILE A 234 8.75 -6.26 -27.62
C ILE A 234 8.24 -7.45 -26.79
N ASN A 235 8.86 -8.61 -26.95
CA ASN A 235 8.50 -9.73 -26.10
C ASN A 235 9.09 -9.59 -24.68
N THR A 236 8.39 -10.15 -23.70
CA THR A 236 8.74 -10.04 -22.28
C THR A 236 10.16 -10.54 -21.96
N LYS A 237 10.66 -11.57 -22.68
CA LYS A 237 12.00 -12.11 -22.45
C LYS A 237 13.06 -11.09 -22.87
N THR A 238 12.95 -10.52 -24.06
CA THR A 238 13.87 -9.49 -24.56
C THR A 238 13.83 -8.23 -23.68
N LEU A 239 12.63 -7.82 -23.24
CA LEU A 239 12.50 -6.70 -22.32
C LEU A 239 13.22 -6.97 -21.00
N LYS A 240 13.07 -8.19 -20.45
CA LYS A 240 13.76 -8.58 -19.21
C LYS A 240 15.29 -8.61 -19.38
N GLU A 241 15.78 -9.08 -20.50
CA GLU A 241 17.23 -9.08 -20.82
C GLU A 241 17.75 -7.64 -20.86
N LYS A 242 17.07 -6.72 -21.56
CA LYS A 242 17.42 -5.29 -21.61
C LYS A 242 17.37 -4.61 -20.23
N LEU A 243 16.31 -4.85 -19.44
CA LEU A 243 16.19 -4.33 -18.07
C LEU A 243 17.31 -4.86 -17.16
N THR A 244 17.74 -6.10 -17.36
CA THR A 244 18.86 -6.68 -16.63
C THR A 244 20.19 -6.03 -17.05
N GLU A 245 20.43 -5.88 -18.35
CA GLU A 245 21.63 -5.23 -18.89
C GLU A 245 21.73 -3.75 -18.49
N ALA A 246 20.59 -3.04 -18.46
CA ALA A 246 20.53 -1.67 -17.96
C ALA A 246 20.78 -1.57 -16.45
N GLY A 247 20.74 -2.67 -15.70
CA GLY A 247 20.99 -2.74 -14.27
C GLY A 247 19.78 -2.40 -13.38
N VAL A 248 18.62 -2.07 -13.96
CA VAL A 248 17.45 -1.62 -13.19
C VAL A 248 16.86 -2.73 -12.32
N ILE A 249 16.86 -3.97 -12.81
CA ILE A 249 16.40 -5.12 -12.03
C ILE A 249 17.29 -5.33 -10.81
N GLN A 250 18.61 -5.30 -10.98
CA GLN A 250 19.58 -5.45 -9.89
C GLN A 250 19.43 -4.31 -8.87
N TYR A 251 19.22 -3.07 -9.34
CA TYR A 251 18.99 -1.92 -8.49
C TYR A 251 17.75 -2.13 -7.59
N LEU A 252 16.61 -2.49 -8.16
CA LEU A 252 15.39 -2.74 -7.40
C LEU A 252 15.53 -3.89 -6.39
N LEU A 253 16.22 -4.99 -6.80
CA LEU A 253 16.51 -6.12 -5.91
C LEU A 253 17.41 -5.73 -4.73
N VAL A 254 18.40 -4.87 -4.95
CA VAL A 254 19.27 -4.35 -3.89
C VAL A 254 18.45 -3.47 -2.94
N MET A 255 17.63 -2.56 -3.45
CA MET A 255 16.76 -1.71 -2.62
C MET A 255 15.81 -2.54 -1.76
N LYS A 256 15.15 -3.54 -2.35
CA LYS A 256 14.30 -4.48 -1.61
C LYS A 256 15.08 -5.23 -0.53
N HIS A 257 16.29 -5.70 -0.84
CA HIS A 257 17.13 -6.41 0.12
C HIS A 257 17.54 -5.54 1.30
N LEU A 258 17.87 -4.27 1.07
CA LEU A 258 18.19 -3.31 2.12
C LEU A 258 17.02 -3.08 3.07
N SER A 259 15.80 -2.88 2.54
CA SER A 259 14.58 -2.79 3.36
C SER A 259 14.33 -4.06 4.17
N LEU A 260 14.52 -5.25 3.58
CA LEU A 260 14.38 -6.52 4.29
C LEU A 260 15.40 -6.68 5.43
N GLN A 261 16.65 -6.30 5.21
CA GLN A 261 17.68 -6.34 6.25
C GLN A 261 17.34 -5.38 7.40
N LYS A 262 16.84 -4.19 7.09
CA LYS A 262 16.40 -3.21 8.10
C LYS A 262 15.23 -3.75 8.91
N ILE A 263 14.21 -4.34 8.25
CA ILE A 263 13.09 -4.99 8.94
C ILE A 263 13.61 -6.03 9.95
N LYS A 264 14.44 -6.96 9.50
CA LYS A 264 14.98 -8.03 10.37
C LYS A 264 15.79 -7.47 11.54
N LYS A 265 16.64 -6.48 11.30
CA LYS A 265 17.46 -5.82 12.32
C LYS A 265 16.59 -5.12 13.37
N GLU A 266 15.53 -4.42 12.95
CA GLU A 266 14.64 -3.72 13.88
C GLU A 266 13.77 -4.70 14.67
N MET A 267 13.24 -5.74 14.02
CA MET A 267 12.47 -6.77 14.70
C MET A 267 13.27 -7.50 15.77
N SER A 268 14.57 -7.75 15.59
CA SER A 268 15.42 -8.37 16.60
C SER A 268 15.55 -7.55 17.89
N GLN A 269 15.20 -6.25 17.86
CA GLN A 269 15.20 -5.37 19.04
C GLN A 269 13.91 -5.46 19.88
N LEU A 270 12.85 -6.10 19.34
CA LEU A 270 11.54 -6.17 20.01
C LEU A 270 11.50 -7.13 21.22
N LYS A 271 12.49 -8.00 21.35
CA LYS A 271 12.55 -9.02 22.43
C LYS A 271 11.27 -9.87 22.51
N LEU A 272 10.66 -10.15 21.36
CA LEU A 272 9.57 -11.11 21.26
C LEU A 272 10.10 -12.54 21.33
N GLU A 273 9.25 -13.48 21.71
CA GLU A 273 9.53 -14.92 21.62
C GLU A 273 9.80 -15.31 20.15
N ASP A 274 10.72 -16.28 19.94
CA ASP A 274 11.19 -16.63 18.59
C ASP A 274 10.04 -17.06 17.67
N ASP A 275 9.08 -17.85 18.16
CA ASP A 275 7.91 -18.31 17.43
C ASP A 275 7.00 -17.13 16.96
N LYS A 276 6.85 -16.11 17.79
CA LYS A 276 6.10 -14.90 17.46
C LYS A 276 6.81 -14.08 16.39
N THR A 277 8.13 -13.97 16.50
CA THR A 277 8.98 -13.27 15.53
C THR A 277 8.93 -13.95 14.17
N GLU A 278 9.10 -15.29 14.13
CA GLU A 278 9.01 -16.07 12.88
C GLU A 278 7.63 -15.96 12.25
N LYS A 279 6.58 -16.01 13.05
CA LYS A 279 5.20 -15.87 12.56
C LYS A 279 4.93 -14.48 11.96
N LEU A 280 5.39 -13.41 12.61
CA LEU A 280 5.30 -12.05 12.07
C LEU A 280 6.05 -11.95 10.74
N LEU A 281 7.30 -12.42 10.66
CA LEU A 281 8.08 -12.42 9.42
C LEU A 281 7.38 -13.19 8.31
N SER A 282 6.79 -14.35 8.61
CA SER A 282 6.07 -15.16 7.62
C SER A 282 4.83 -14.49 7.04
N VAL A 283 4.18 -13.59 7.78
CA VAL A 283 3.02 -12.82 7.30
C VAL A 283 3.45 -11.59 6.52
N MET A 284 4.56 -10.95 6.92
CA MET A 284 5.06 -9.73 6.28
C MET A 284 5.79 -9.97 4.95
N ILE A 285 6.42 -11.15 4.77
CA ILE A 285 7.34 -11.43 3.65
C ILE A 285 6.78 -12.56 2.75
N LYS A 286 5.48 -12.62 2.60
CA LYS A 286 4.82 -13.57 1.67
C LYS A 286 4.88 -13.14 0.23
#